data_b6fac9fc59fd894bd847e5c2de3c4cdb
#
_entry.id   b6fac9fc59fd894bd847e5c2de3c4cdb
#
_cell.length_a   1.000
_cell.length_b   1.000
_cell.length_c   1.000
_cell.angle_alpha   90.00
_cell.angle_beta   90.00
_cell.angle_gamma   90.00
#
_symmetry.space_group_name_H-M   'P 1'
#
loop_
_entity.id
_entity.type
_entity.pdbx_description
1 polymer ?
#
loop_
_entity_poly.entity_id
_entity_poly.type
_entity_poly.pdbx_seq_one_letter_code
_entity_poly.pdbx_strand_id
1 'polypeptide(L)'
;MLSKSKRILFGMLHGIMLLVMVHWFLISVTYLREISWLAILGAGLLFLLAWLKRDGVKRAIAWLSQHKKGFLLGAIVFQVIVMVCAELFIRRDAAVVFKGAFELLKQSSITNYLSRNPNNIPLFLYEKFFYVLFGSNGLWVMQVLNMLYVNLGAVLLYKLSQKHFNQKTADLVFLFYVSLICYSPYFYSMYTDIPPLPLIALQLWWALDLLKENQAEVSWKKIVGLGILSGVTMVIRPTTIIVMIAFWAVLFFRGNWKAFGKVATVTVMTTGFVFAGLNTAVNHQTVVPILKKDGLAKGPLLFINLGLTDMGHNQEDMKEGLLAYIDEDKRSDYNNGLFKKENVMKEIKRRLKEYGPLGLIGHIYYKQSLTVAEGTLGWLYRDVEYEKTPYINPLYAPLTKNNGLAKWVRTYFLSTDRPQYKYYEFVKQLIWIVLSAGLLGAYLKRRDTDAFNFLSLAVFGGLLFLTIFEGGKTRYLIQFLPQILLVASIGLAGFTKKENT
;
A
#
# COMPACT_ATOMS: atom_id res chain seq x y z
N MET A 1 -27.75 6.14 24.88
CA MET A 1 -26.34 6.54 25.15
C MET A 1 -25.42 6.26 23.96
N LEU A 2 -25.34 5.05 23.46
CA LEU A 2 -24.49 4.64 22.33
C LEU A 2 -24.68 5.43 21.03
N SER A 3 -25.92 5.79 20.66
CA SER A 3 -26.18 6.58 19.46
C SER A 3 -25.58 7.98 19.51
N LYS A 4 -25.59 8.62 20.69
CA LYS A 4 -24.96 9.92 20.91
C LYS A 4 -23.43 9.81 20.86
N SER A 5 -22.85 8.80 21.51
CA SER A 5 -21.40 8.55 21.48
C SER A 5 -20.91 8.20 20.07
N LYS A 6 -21.67 7.38 19.32
CA LYS A 6 -21.39 7.09 17.90
C LYS A 6 -21.31 8.39 17.08
N ARG A 7 -22.34 9.24 17.19
CA ARG A 7 -22.41 10.49 16.41
C ARG A 7 -21.27 11.45 16.75
N ILE A 8 -20.89 11.54 18.02
CA ILE A 8 -19.76 12.39 18.47
C ILE A 8 -18.45 11.82 17.87
N LEU A 9 -18.18 10.54 18.09
CA LEU A 9 -16.92 9.91 17.64
C LEU A 9 -16.72 10.01 16.11
N PHE A 10 -17.74 9.60 15.33
CA PHE A 10 -17.64 9.69 13.88
C PHE A 10 -17.66 11.14 13.39
N GLY A 11 -18.33 12.05 14.10
CA GLY A 11 -18.25 13.49 13.84
C GLY A 11 -16.82 14.02 14.01
N MET A 12 -16.14 13.65 15.08
CA MET A 12 -14.73 14.01 15.34
C MET A 12 -13.80 13.37 14.29
N LEU A 13 -13.97 12.06 13.99
CA LEU A 13 -13.21 11.38 12.95
C LEU A 13 -13.32 12.11 11.63
N HIS A 14 -14.53 12.43 11.19
CA HIS A 14 -14.74 13.13 9.92
C HIS A 14 -14.17 14.56 9.92
N GLY A 15 -14.18 15.25 11.06
CA GLY A 15 -13.52 16.56 11.23
C GLY A 15 -12.01 16.44 11.06
N ILE A 16 -11.37 15.49 11.75
CA ILE A 16 -9.92 15.21 11.61
C ILE A 16 -9.60 14.83 10.17
N MET A 17 -10.36 13.91 9.57
CA MET A 17 -10.14 13.48 8.21
C MET A 17 -10.31 14.61 7.19
N LEU A 18 -11.24 15.55 7.42
CA LEU A 18 -11.37 16.73 6.57
C LEU A 18 -10.08 17.54 6.56
N LEU A 19 -9.48 17.82 7.73
CA LEU A 19 -8.20 18.55 7.82
C LEU A 19 -7.08 17.79 7.10
N VAL A 20 -7.00 16.47 7.33
CA VAL A 20 -6.03 15.61 6.66
C VAL A 20 -6.21 15.62 5.13
N MET A 21 -7.45 15.63 4.63
CA MET A 21 -7.70 15.66 3.18
C MET A 21 -7.45 17.03 2.55
N VAL A 22 -7.66 18.13 3.28
CA VAL A 22 -7.22 19.46 2.86
C VAL A 22 -5.70 19.48 2.69
N HIS A 23 -4.98 18.99 3.71
CA HIS A 23 -3.52 18.88 3.65
C HIS A 23 -3.07 18.01 2.47
N TRP A 24 -3.66 16.81 2.30
CA TRP A 24 -3.34 15.91 1.19
C TRP A 24 -3.53 16.60 -0.17
N PHE A 25 -4.67 17.26 -0.38
CA PHE A 25 -4.95 17.97 -1.62
C PHE A 25 -3.89 19.06 -1.91
N LEU A 26 -3.57 19.88 -0.90
CA LEU A 26 -2.56 20.94 -1.05
C LEU A 26 -1.19 20.35 -1.40
N ILE A 27 -0.75 19.30 -0.70
CA ILE A 27 0.53 18.63 -0.99
C ILE A 27 0.55 18.01 -2.38
N SER A 28 -0.55 17.38 -2.80
CA SER A 28 -0.65 16.82 -4.16
C SER A 28 -0.50 17.89 -5.25
N VAL A 29 -1.04 19.09 -5.02
CA VAL A 29 -0.91 20.22 -5.95
C VAL A 29 0.51 20.80 -5.90
N THR A 30 1.06 21.02 -4.71
CA THR A 30 2.40 21.62 -4.56
C THR A 30 3.52 20.70 -5.08
N TYR A 31 3.31 19.39 -5.09
CA TYR A 31 4.27 18.43 -5.66
C TYR A 31 4.53 18.65 -7.16
N LEU A 32 3.62 19.28 -7.90
CA LEU A 32 3.88 19.66 -9.31
C LEU A 32 5.17 20.48 -9.47
N ARG A 33 5.56 21.25 -8.43
CA ARG A 33 6.81 22.00 -8.41
C ARG A 33 8.05 21.09 -8.47
N GLU A 34 8.01 19.94 -7.81
CA GLU A 34 9.11 18.95 -7.81
C GLU A 34 9.30 18.34 -9.21
N ILE A 35 8.22 18.22 -9.99
CA ILE A 35 8.30 17.78 -11.38
C ILE A 35 8.93 18.88 -12.23
N SER A 36 8.31 20.07 -12.29
CA SER A 36 8.84 21.28 -12.91
C SER A 36 7.89 22.47 -12.72
N TRP A 37 8.38 23.70 -12.87
CA TRP A 37 7.52 24.89 -12.93
C TRP A 37 6.53 24.86 -14.10
N LEU A 38 6.93 24.30 -15.24
CA LEU A 38 6.04 24.11 -16.40
C LEU A 38 4.91 23.13 -16.10
N ALA A 39 5.11 22.17 -15.19
CA ALA A 39 4.05 21.26 -14.78
C ALA A 39 2.93 21.99 -14.03
N ILE A 40 3.24 23.03 -13.25
CA ILE A 40 2.22 23.85 -12.58
C ILE A 40 1.37 24.59 -13.62
N LEU A 41 2.01 25.25 -14.59
CA LEU A 41 1.32 25.97 -15.65
C LEU A 41 0.49 25.03 -16.53
N GLY A 42 1.08 23.89 -16.92
CA GLY A 42 0.41 22.86 -17.70
C GLY A 42 -0.80 22.26 -16.98
N ALA A 43 -0.68 21.94 -15.69
CA ALA A 43 -1.78 21.46 -14.88
C ALA A 43 -2.90 22.52 -14.76
N GLY A 44 -2.54 23.78 -14.47
CA GLY A 44 -3.50 24.90 -14.42
C GLY A 44 -4.27 25.06 -15.72
N LEU A 45 -3.57 25.04 -16.87
CA LEU A 45 -4.20 25.10 -18.19
C LEU A 45 -5.11 23.91 -18.45
N LEU A 46 -4.66 22.68 -18.14
CA LEU A 46 -5.47 21.47 -18.34
C LEU A 46 -6.72 21.47 -17.46
N PHE A 47 -6.62 21.87 -16.20
CA PHE A 47 -7.80 21.99 -15.33
C PHE A 47 -8.74 23.10 -15.78
N LEU A 48 -8.23 24.23 -16.25
CA LEU A 48 -9.05 25.29 -16.85
C LEU A 48 -9.78 24.78 -18.10
N LEU A 49 -9.08 24.12 -19.02
CA LEU A 49 -9.67 23.52 -20.22
C LEU A 49 -10.70 22.44 -19.86
N ALA A 50 -10.42 21.60 -18.86
CA ALA A 50 -11.36 20.61 -18.35
C ALA A 50 -12.62 21.25 -17.76
N TRP A 51 -12.49 22.37 -17.09
CA TRP A 51 -13.62 23.14 -16.57
C TRP A 51 -14.44 23.80 -17.69
N LEU A 52 -13.78 24.46 -18.65
CA LEU A 52 -14.42 25.08 -19.82
C LEU A 52 -15.10 24.02 -20.71
N LYS A 53 -14.48 22.86 -20.89
CA LYS A 53 -14.99 21.75 -21.71
C LYS A 53 -15.60 20.62 -20.86
N ARG A 54 -16.20 20.97 -19.70
CA ARG A 54 -16.71 19.99 -18.70
C ARG A 54 -17.61 18.90 -19.28
N ASP A 55 -18.41 19.21 -20.30
CA ASP A 55 -19.29 18.22 -20.93
C ASP A 55 -18.51 17.27 -21.86
N GLY A 56 -17.41 17.74 -22.45
CA GLY A 56 -16.45 16.89 -23.16
C GLY A 56 -15.75 15.91 -22.20
N VAL A 57 -15.31 16.42 -21.03
CA VAL A 57 -14.71 15.57 -19.99
C VAL A 57 -15.70 14.52 -19.49
N LYS A 58 -16.95 14.89 -19.22
CA LYS A 58 -18.01 13.93 -18.84
C LYS A 58 -18.22 12.86 -19.91
N ARG A 59 -18.27 13.27 -21.20
CA ARG A 59 -18.38 12.31 -22.31
C ARG A 59 -17.19 11.37 -22.39
N ALA A 60 -15.96 11.89 -22.22
CA ALA A 60 -14.75 11.07 -22.22
C ALA A 60 -14.75 10.05 -21.06
N ILE A 61 -15.13 10.47 -19.84
CA ILE A 61 -15.27 9.55 -18.70
C ILE A 61 -16.36 8.50 -18.97
N ALA A 62 -17.50 8.90 -19.50
CA ALA A 62 -18.59 7.98 -19.86
C ALA A 62 -18.15 6.99 -20.94
N TRP A 63 -17.42 7.45 -21.95
CA TRP A 63 -16.85 6.59 -23.00
C TRP A 63 -15.87 5.56 -22.42
N LEU A 64 -14.92 5.98 -21.57
CA LEU A 64 -14.00 5.08 -20.88
C LEU A 64 -14.75 4.06 -20.00
N SER A 65 -15.80 4.52 -19.32
CA SER A 65 -16.65 3.66 -18.48
C SER A 65 -17.43 2.63 -19.30
N GLN A 66 -17.85 2.95 -20.52
CA GLN A 66 -18.47 2.02 -21.45
C GLN A 66 -17.46 1.01 -22.01
N HIS A 67 -16.22 1.45 -22.26
CA HIS A 67 -15.15 0.66 -22.86
C HIS A 67 -14.14 0.12 -21.83
N LYS A 68 -14.57 -0.06 -20.58
CA LYS A 68 -13.69 -0.50 -19.46
C LYS A 68 -12.93 -1.80 -19.72
N LYS A 69 -13.51 -2.75 -20.46
CA LYS A 69 -12.82 -3.98 -20.88
C LYS A 69 -11.63 -3.68 -21.80
N GLY A 70 -11.81 -2.78 -22.77
CA GLY A 70 -10.73 -2.32 -23.65
C GLY A 70 -9.67 -1.54 -22.89
N PHE A 71 -10.07 -0.69 -21.91
CA PHE A 71 -9.14 0.04 -21.07
C PHE A 71 -8.29 -0.89 -20.19
N LEU A 72 -8.87 -1.96 -19.62
CA LEU A 72 -8.15 -2.97 -18.88
C LEU A 72 -7.23 -3.81 -19.81
N LEU A 73 -7.71 -4.17 -21.00
CA LEU A 73 -6.88 -4.87 -21.99
C LEU A 73 -5.67 -4.03 -22.39
N GLY A 74 -5.85 -2.71 -22.60
CA GLY A 74 -4.75 -1.79 -22.85
C GLY A 74 -3.73 -1.78 -21.71
N ALA A 75 -4.20 -1.85 -20.45
CA ALA A 75 -3.31 -1.96 -19.30
C ALA A 75 -2.54 -3.30 -19.28
N ILE A 76 -3.18 -4.40 -19.64
CA ILE A 76 -2.50 -5.72 -19.77
C ILE A 76 -1.43 -5.66 -20.86
N VAL A 77 -1.74 -5.06 -22.01
CA VAL A 77 -0.75 -4.85 -23.09
C VAL A 77 0.41 -3.99 -22.62
N PHE A 78 0.14 -2.89 -21.90
CA PHE A 78 1.18 -2.06 -21.27
C PHE A 78 2.06 -2.88 -20.33
N GLN A 79 1.45 -3.71 -19.46
CA GLN A 79 2.17 -4.56 -18.52
C GLN A 79 3.07 -5.57 -19.24
N VAL A 80 2.59 -6.20 -20.34
CA VAL A 80 3.39 -7.12 -21.15
C VAL A 80 4.57 -6.36 -21.78
N ILE A 81 4.33 -5.17 -22.34
CA ILE A 81 5.41 -4.34 -22.92
C ILE A 81 6.45 -3.99 -21.86
N VAL A 82 6.02 -3.56 -20.67
CA VAL A 82 6.92 -3.26 -19.54
C VAL A 82 7.72 -4.51 -19.16
N MET A 83 7.06 -5.66 -19.04
CA MET A 83 7.69 -6.92 -18.66
C MET A 83 8.77 -7.34 -19.64
N VAL A 84 8.54 -7.15 -20.95
CA VAL A 84 9.51 -7.50 -22.00
C VAL A 84 10.62 -6.45 -22.13
N CYS A 85 10.33 -5.17 -21.92
CA CYS A 85 11.28 -4.07 -22.11
C CYS A 85 12.12 -3.73 -20.87
N ALA A 86 11.62 -4.05 -19.67
CA ALA A 86 12.32 -3.75 -18.44
C ALA A 86 13.46 -4.73 -18.20
N GLU A 87 14.66 -4.21 -18.03
CA GLU A 87 15.75 -4.96 -17.43
C GLU A 87 15.46 -5.12 -15.94
N LEU A 88 15.54 -6.35 -15.44
CA LEU A 88 15.18 -6.59 -14.04
C LEU A 88 16.14 -5.86 -13.12
N PHE A 89 15.59 -4.94 -12.37
CA PHE A 89 16.28 -4.30 -11.30
C PHE A 89 15.46 -4.39 -10.01
N ILE A 90 15.88 -5.27 -9.12
CA ILE A 90 15.31 -5.40 -7.78
C ILE A 90 16.25 -4.73 -6.79
N ARG A 91 15.74 -3.81 -5.97
CA ARG A 91 16.54 -3.01 -5.05
C ARG A 91 16.24 -3.30 -3.59
N ARG A 92 17.18 -2.91 -2.73
CA ARG A 92 17.06 -2.88 -1.27
C ARG A 92 16.69 -4.25 -0.70
N ASP A 93 15.75 -4.29 0.24
CA ASP A 93 15.32 -5.50 0.94
C ASP A 93 14.79 -6.57 -0.02
N ALA A 94 13.98 -6.17 -1.00
CA ALA A 94 13.49 -7.08 -2.03
C ALA A 94 14.64 -7.74 -2.81
N ALA A 95 15.71 -7.00 -3.13
CA ALA A 95 16.87 -7.55 -3.82
C ALA A 95 17.60 -8.61 -3.00
N VAL A 96 17.74 -8.40 -1.70
CA VAL A 96 18.41 -9.38 -0.82
C VAL A 96 17.58 -10.66 -0.72
N VAL A 97 16.27 -10.53 -0.55
CA VAL A 97 15.34 -11.68 -0.48
C VAL A 97 15.38 -12.45 -1.80
N PHE A 98 15.20 -11.76 -2.91
CA PHE A 98 15.22 -12.37 -4.25
C PHE A 98 16.54 -13.08 -4.55
N LYS A 99 17.67 -12.38 -4.37
CA LYS A 99 19.00 -12.98 -4.60
C LYS A 99 19.26 -14.18 -3.69
N GLY A 100 18.74 -14.17 -2.46
CA GLY A 100 18.81 -15.30 -1.55
C GLY A 100 17.95 -16.49 -2.00
N ALA A 101 16.70 -16.21 -2.39
CA ALA A 101 15.76 -17.24 -2.85
C ALA A 101 16.22 -17.91 -4.15
N PHE A 102 16.85 -17.14 -5.05
CA PHE A 102 17.39 -17.60 -6.33
C PHE A 102 18.86 -18.07 -6.25
N GLU A 103 19.39 -18.30 -5.05
CA GLU A 103 20.76 -18.82 -4.82
C GLU A 103 21.89 -17.95 -5.39
N LEU A 104 21.63 -16.66 -5.58
CA LEU A 104 22.61 -15.67 -6.06
C LEU A 104 23.42 -15.05 -4.91
N LEU A 105 23.10 -15.40 -3.66
CA LEU A 105 23.82 -15.02 -2.45
C LEU A 105 24.32 -16.25 -1.71
N LYS A 106 25.44 -16.07 -0.96
CA LYS A 106 25.91 -17.09 -0.02
C LYS A 106 24.84 -17.37 1.04
N GLN A 107 24.70 -18.64 1.42
CA GLN A 107 23.75 -19.08 2.46
C GLN A 107 23.88 -18.27 3.76
N SER A 108 25.09 -17.97 4.19
CA SER A 108 25.34 -17.17 5.39
C SER A 108 24.78 -15.75 5.28
N SER A 109 24.85 -15.12 4.11
CA SER A 109 24.35 -13.77 3.89
C SER A 109 22.83 -13.70 3.99
N ILE A 110 22.12 -14.65 3.37
CA ILE A 110 20.65 -14.67 3.44
C ILE A 110 20.17 -15.10 4.84
N THR A 111 20.85 -16.04 5.50
CA THR A 111 20.60 -16.40 6.91
C THR A 111 20.69 -15.18 7.81
N ASN A 112 21.79 -14.43 7.72
CA ASN A 112 21.99 -13.22 8.50
C ASN A 112 20.92 -12.16 8.22
N TYR A 113 20.56 -11.95 6.96
CA TYR A 113 19.52 -10.98 6.60
C TYR A 113 18.16 -11.36 7.16
N LEU A 114 17.70 -12.60 6.95
CA LEU A 114 16.39 -13.06 7.41
C LEU A 114 16.30 -13.17 8.93
N SER A 115 17.42 -13.49 9.61
CA SER A 115 17.47 -13.48 11.07
C SER A 115 17.25 -12.09 11.66
N ARG A 116 17.70 -11.02 10.96
CA ARG A 116 17.41 -9.62 11.33
C ARG A 116 16.03 -9.15 10.86
N ASN A 117 15.52 -9.65 9.74
CA ASN A 117 14.28 -9.21 9.11
C ASN A 117 13.29 -10.39 8.95
N PRO A 118 12.80 -10.98 10.05
CA PRO A 118 11.96 -12.19 9.99
C PRO A 118 10.62 -11.96 9.27
N ASN A 119 10.15 -10.72 9.17
CA ASN A 119 8.98 -10.35 8.37
C ASN A 119 9.14 -10.62 6.87
N ASN A 120 10.35 -10.83 6.38
CA ASN A 120 10.64 -11.16 4.98
C ASN A 120 10.74 -12.68 4.71
N ILE A 121 10.64 -13.54 5.73
CA ILE A 121 10.66 -14.99 5.54
C ILE A 121 9.51 -15.48 4.65
N PRO A 122 8.26 -15.03 4.82
CA PRO A 122 7.17 -15.45 3.92
C PRO A 122 7.45 -15.12 2.45
N LEU A 123 8.00 -13.93 2.16
CA LEU A 123 8.40 -13.54 0.81
C LEU A 123 9.51 -14.42 0.28
N PHE A 124 10.54 -14.69 1.08
CA PHE A 124 11.64 -15.58 0.71
C PHE A 124 11.13 -16.98 0.36
N LEU A 125 10.23 -17.55 1.16
CA LEU A 125 9.67 -18.88 0.91
C LEU A 125 8.81 -18.89 -0.37
N TYR A 126 8.04 -17.83 -0.61
CA TYR A 126 7.27 -17.65 -1.83
C TYR A 126 8.18 -17.63 -3.07
N GLU A 127 9.23 -16.81 -3.07
CA GLU A 127 10.17 -16.70 -4.18
C GLU A 127 10.98 -18.00 -4.37
N LYS A 128 11.39 -18.63 -3.27
CA LYS A 128 12.11 -19.92 -3.28
C LYS A 128 11.26 -21.05 -3.87
N PHE A 129 9.96 -21.08 -3.57
CA PHE A 129 9.03 -22.06 -4.15
C PHE A 129 9.01 -21.95 -5.68
N PHE A 130 8.92 -20.75 -6.22
CA PHE A 130 8.95 -20.55 -7.68
C PHE A 130 10.31 -20.85 -8.30
N TYR A 131 11.39 -20.55 -7.59
CA TYR A 131 12.74 -20.95 -8.04
C TYR A 131 12.91 -22.46 -8.11
N VAL A 132 12.42 -23.18 -7.11
CA VAL A 132 12.52 -24.65 -7.08
C VAL A 132 11.71 -25.28 -8.23
N LEU A 133 10.53 -24.73 -8.55
CA LEU A 133 9.67 -25.28 -9.60
C LEU A 133 10.13 -24.90 -11.01
N PHE A 134 10.64 -23.68 -11.21
CA PHE A 134 10.84 -23.11 -12.54
C PHE A 134 12.28 -22.60 -12.78
N GLY A 135 13.19 -22.77 -11.81
CA GLY A 135 14.54 -22.24 -11.89
C GLY A 135 14.54 -20.72 -12.06
N SER A 136 15.42 -20.18 -12.89
CA SER A 136 15.47 -18.75 -13.22
C SER A 136 14.19 -18.20 -13.85
N ASN A 137 13.39 -19.06 -14.50
CA ASN A 137 12.11 -18.67 -15.09
C ASN A 137 11.02 -18.42 -14.03
N GLY A 138 11.23 -18.82 -12.77
CA GLY A 138 10.32 -18.53 -11.66
C GLY A 138 10.01 -17.05 -11.52
N LEU A 139 10.95 -16.17 -11.86
CA LEU A 139 10.75 -14.73 -11.88
C LEU A 139 9.61 -14.32 -12.85
N TRP A 140 9.58 -14.86 -14.07
CA TRP A 140 8.53 -14.58 -15.05
C TRP A 140 7.15 -15.01 -14.53
N VAL A 141 7.09 -16.20 -13.94
CA VAL A 141 5.84 -16.72 -13.37
C VAL A 141 5.33 -15.78 -12.28
N MET A 142 6.20 -15.32 -11.38
CA MET A 142 5.82 -14.37 -10.32
C MET A 142 5.38 -13.01 -10.88
N GLN A 143 6.02 -12.50 -11.94
CA GLN A 143 5.62 -11.27 -12.61
C GLN A 143 4.24 -11.39 -13.26
N VAL A 144 3.97 -12.52 -13.95
CA VAL A 144 2.64 -12.82 -14.50
C VAL A 144 1.59 -12.92 -13.40
N LEU A 145 1.91 -13.56 -12.27
CA LEU A 145 1.01 -13.59 -11.10
C LEU A 145 0.75 -12.19 -10.56
N ASN A 146 1.77 -11.33 -10.46
CA ASN A 146 1.58 -9.93 -10.05
C ASN A 146 0.68 -9.17 -11.04
N MET A 147 0.81 -9.40 -12.35
CA MET A 147 -0.14 -8.88 -13.36
C MET A 147 -1.56 -9.35 -13.08
N LEU A 148 -1.75 -10.64 -12.79
CA LEU A 148 -3.06 -11.18 -12.42
C LEU A 148 -3.60 -10.52 -11.15
N TYR A 149 -2.77 -10.34 -10.10
CA TYR A 149 -3.18 -9.72 -8.84
C TYR A 149 -3.65 -8.28 -9.04
N VAL A 150 -2.92 -7.45 -9.78
CA VAL A 150 -3.35 -6.07 -10.01
C VAL A 150 -4.62 -5.99 -10.84
N ASN A 151 -4.75 -6.80 -11.90
CA ASN A 151 -5.93 -6.79 -12.76
C ASN A 151 -7.17 -7.38 -12.05
N LEU A 152 -7.00 -8.43 -11.24
CA LEU A 152 -8.06 -8.99 -10.40
C LEU A 152 -8.53 -7.96 -9.36
N GLY A 153 -7.60 -7.21 -8.75
CA GLY A 153 -7.92 -6.11 -7.85
C GLY A 153 -8.84 -5.08 -8.48
N ALA A 154 -8.59 -4.69 -9.73
CA ALA A 154 -9.46 -3.77 -10.50
C ALA A 154 -10.88 -4.31 -10.65
N VAL A 155 -11.02 -5.58 -11.04
CA VAL A 155 -12.32 -6.24 -11.25
C VAL A 155 -13.08 -6.38 -9.94
N LEU A 156 -12.41 -6.78 -8.87
CA LEU A 156 -13.03 -6.95 -7.55
C LEU A 156 -13.51 -5.62 -6.98
N LEU A 157 -12.68 -4.58 -7.06
CA LEU A 157 -13.06 -3.23 -6.61
C LEU A 157 -14.21 -2.64 -7.42
N TYR A 158 -14.23 -2.87 -8.73
CA TYR A 158 -15.37 -2.47 -9.56
C TYR A 158 -16.66 -3.16 -9.11
N LYS A 159 -16.63 -4.50 -9.00
CA LYS A 159 -17.82 -5.29 -8.63
C LYS A 159 -18.32 -4.97 -7.23
N LEU A 160 -17.42 -4.84 -6.26
CA LEU A 160 -17.80 -4.45 -4.90
C LEU A 160 -18.45 -3.07 -4.87
N SER A 161 -17.89 -2.11 -5.64
CA SER A 161 -18.42 -0.75 -5.71
C SER A 161 -19.79 -0.69 -6.38
N GLN A 162 -19.98 -1.49 -7.44
CA GLN A 162 -21.28 -1.63 -8.11
C GLN A 162 -22.36 -2.20 -7.17
N LYS A 163 -21.98 -3.19 -6.34
CA LYS A 163 -22.90 -3.84 -5.40
C LYS A 163 -23.27 -2.94 -4.21
N HIS A 164 -22.32 -2.21 -3.66
CA HIS A 164 -22.49 -1.50 -2.39
C HIS A 164 -22.77 -0.02 -2.52
N PHE A 165 -22.42 0.58 -3.64
CA PHE A 165 -22.61 2.00 -3.92
C PHE A 165 -23.46 2.19 -5.18
N ASN A 166 -22.93 2.88 -6.18
CA ASN A 166 -23.62 3.11 -7.44
C ASN A 166 -22.68 2.94 -8.63
N GLN A 167 -23.26 2.84 -9.83
CA GLN A 167 -22.50 2.63 -11.06
C GLN A 167 -21.42 3.68 -11.28
N LYS A 168 -21.71 4.97 -11.00
CA LYS A 168 -20.75 6.06 -11.17
C LYS A 168 -19.55 5.94 -10.23
N THR A 169 -19.78 5.55 -8.96
CA THR A 169 -18.69 5.24 -8.02
C THR A 169 -17.87 4.06 -8.51
N ALA A 170 -18.52 2.99 -9.00
CA ALA A 170 -17.81 1.82 -9.51
C ALA A 170 -16.93 2.15 -10.71
N ASP A 171 -17.44 2.96 -11.65
CA ASP A 171 -16.68 3.39 -12.83
C ASP A 171 -15.47 4.24 -12.43
N LEU A 172 -15.63 5.18 -11.50
CA LEU A 172 -14.52 6.01 -11.01
C LEU A 172 -13.46 5.21 -10.26
N VAL A 173 -13.87 4.29 -9.37
CA VAL A 173 -12.93 3.38 -8.67
C VAL A 173 -12.12 2.58 -9.67
N PHE A 174 -12.79 2.02 -10.69
CA PHE A 174 -12.14 1.26 -11.74
C PHE A 174 -11.13 2.11 -12.53
N LEU A 175 -11.54 3.29 -12.98
CA LEU A 175 -10.67 4.18 -13.74
C LEU A 175 -9.45 4.62 -12.92
N PHE A 176 -9.64 5.02 -11.66
CA PHE A 176 -8.51 5.38 -10.80
C PHE A 176 -7.57 4.20 -10.56
N TYR A 177 -8.12 3.03 -10.22
CA TYR A 177 -7.29 1.88 -9.93
C TYR A 177 -6.50 1.43 -11.17
N VAL A 178 -7.15 1.32 -12.31
CA VAL A 178 -6.47 0.95 -13.56
C VAL A 178 -5.41 1.98 -13.92
N SER A 179 -5.73 3.28 -13.84
CA SER A 179 -4.78 4.35 -14.18
C SER A 179 -3.60 4.42 -13.22
N LEU A 180 -3.79 4.21 -11.90
CA LEU A 180 -2.72 4.33 -10.91
C LEU A 180 -1.91 3.05 -10.75
N ILE A 181 -2.54 1.87 -10.80
CA ILE A 181 -1.90 0.58 -10.51
C ILE A 181 -1.70 -0.27 -11.75
N CYS A 182 -2.73 -0.48 -12.61
CA CYS A 182 -2.58 -1.36 -13.77
C CYS A 182 -1.69 -0.74 -14.86
N TYR A 183 -1.77 0.59 -15.07
CA TYR A 183 -0.83 1.34 -15.91
C TYR A 183 0.42 1.82 -15.14
N SER A 184 0.81 1.10 -14.09
CA SER A 184 2.05 1.35 -13.35
C SER A 184 2.97 0.15 -13.46
N PRO A 185 4.29 0.36 -13.46
CA PRO A 185 5.25 -0.74 -13.46
C PRO A 185 5.32 -1.48 -12.11
N TYR A 186 4.50 -1.15 -11.11
CA TYR A 186 4.53 -1.77 -9.78
C TYR A 186 4.35 -3.28 -9.77
N PHE A 187 3.58 -3.86 -10.72
CA PHE A 187 3.46 -5.32 -10.86
C PHE A 187 4.81 -6.00 -11.08
N TYR A 188 5.78 -5.27 -11.63
CA TYR A 188 7.14 -5.75 -11.89
C TYR A 188 7.98 -5.85 -10.60
N SER A 189 7.59 -5.15 -9.54
CA SER A 189 8.27 -5.16 -8.25
C SER A 189 8.00 -6.46 -7.51
N MET A 190 9.06 -7.22 -7.23
CA MET A 190 8.99 -8.46 -6.45
C MET A 190 9.03 -8.16 -4.95
N TYR A 191 7.89 -7.65 -4.43
CA TYR A 191 7.72 -7.35 -3.01
C TYR A 191 6.26 -7.52 -2.56
N THR A 192 6.01 -7.41 -1.26
CA THR A 192 4.70 -7.66 -0.63
C THR A 192 3.65 -6.57 -0.83
N ASP A 193 3.88 -5.57 -1.69
CA ASP A 193 2.92 -4.48 -1.91
C ASP A 193 1.75 -4.90 -2.84
N ILE A 194 2.01 -5.77 -3.80
CA ILE A 194 1.06 -6.13 -4.87
C ILE A 194 0.17 -7.34 -4.53
N PRO A 195 0.71 -8.47 -4.04
CA PRO A 195 -0.09 -9.68 -3.81
C PRO A 195 -1.32 -9.48 -2.90
N PRO A 196 -1.30 -8.61 -1.86
CA PRO A 196 -2.45 -8.43 -0.99
C PRO A 196 -3.60 -7.60 -1.60
N LEU A 197 -3.39 -6.86 -2.70
CA LEU A 197 -4.41 -5.96 -3.25
C LEU A 197 -5.77 -6.63 -3.55
N PRO A 198 -5.84 -7.76 -4.27
CA PRO A 198 -7.10 -8.45 -4.50
C PRO A 198 -7.70 -9.02 -3.20
N LEU A 199 -6.88 -9.44 -2.26
CA LEU A 199 -7.33 -9.96 -0.97
C LEU A 199 -7.94 -8.85 -0.11
N ILE A 200 -7.34 -7.66 -0.09
CA ILE A 200 -7.90 -6.47 0.58
C ILE A 200 -9.25 -6.08 -0.06
N ALA A 201 -9.34 -6.11 -1.39
CA ALA A 201 -10.60 -5.85 -2.08
C ALA A 201 -11.70 -6.84 -1.67
N LEU A 202 -11.37 -8.14 -1.51
CA LEU A 202 -12.29 -9.17 -1.00
C LEU A 202 -12.63 -8.95 0.48
N GLN A 203 -11.67 -8.55 1.34
CA GLN A 203 -11.93 -8.21 2.74
C GLN A 203 -12.93 -7.06 2.83
N LEU A 204 -12.72 -5.98 2.06
CA LEU A 204 -13.65 -4.84 2.00
C LEU A 204 -15.03 -5.29 1.50
N TRP A 205 -15.09 -6.14 0.48
CA TRP A 205 -16.35 -6.66 -0.06
C TRP A 205 -17.13 -7.43 1.00
N TRP A 206 -16.53 -8.43 1.62
CA TRP A 206 -17.21 -9.26 2.60
C TRP A 206 -17.54 -8.50 3.88
N ALA A 207 -16.69 -7.56 4.31
CA ALA A 207 -17.01 -6.68 5.42
C ALA A 207 -18.23 -5.79 5.12
N LEU A 208 -18.31 -5.20 3.91
CA LEU A 208 -19.47 -4.42 3.47
C LEU A 208 -20.72 -5.29 3.32
N ASP A 209 -20.61 -6.53 2.85
CA ASP A 209 -21.74 -7.47 2.81
C ASP A 209 -22.29 -7.71 4.22
N LEU A 210 -21.42 -8.03 5.18
CA LEU A 210 -21.79 -8.26 6.58
C LEU A 210 -22.35 -7.00 7.25
N LEU A 211 -21.90 -5.81 6.85
CA LEU A 211 -22.50 -4.56 7.29
C LEU A 211 -23.90 -4.30 6.72
N LYS A 212 -24.27 -4.86 5.57
CA LYS A 212 -25.62 -4.72 4.98
C LYS A 212 -26.60 -5.80 5.45
N GLU A 213 -26.10 -6.98 5.83
CA GLU A 213 -26.95 -8.09 6.26
C GLU A 213 -27.72 -7.74 7.54
N ASN A 214 -28.97 -8.24 7.59
CA ASN A 214 -29.75 -8.16 8.83
C ASN A 214 -29.03 -8.96 9.92
N GLN A 215 -28.74 -8.30 11.03
CA GLN A 215 -27.88 -8.82 12.09
C GLN A 215 -28.40 -10.15 12.73
N ALA A 216 -29.67 -10.48 12.52
CA ALA A 216 -30.26 -11.75 13.00
C ALA A 216 -29.86 -12.97 12.15
N GLU A 217 -29.52 -12.75 10.85
CA GLU A 217 -29.34 -13.82 9.87
C GLU A 217 -27.94 -13.83 9.24
N VAL A 218 -26.95 -13.31 9.94
CA VAL A 218 -25.58 -13.20 9.39
C VAL A 218 -25.01 -14.57 9.01
N SER A 219 -24.61 -14.70 7.75
CA SER A 219 -24.09 -15.95 7.19
C SER A 219 -22.76 -16.38 7.84
N TRP A 220 -22.78 -17.55 8.52
CA TRP A 220 -21.60 -18.15 9.11
C TRP A 220 -20.46 -18.36 8.11
N LYS A 221 -20.79 -18.77 6.88
CA LYS A 221 -19.78 -18.98 5.83
C LYS A 221 -19.00 -17.70 5.52
N LYS A 222 -19.69 -16.54 5.50
CA LYS A 222 -19.05 -15.26 5.27
C LYS A 222 -18.20 -14.81 6.45
N ILE A 223 -18.68 -15.02 7.69
CA ILE A 223 -17.93 -14.64 8.90
C ILE A 223 -16.60 -15.43 8.96
N VAL A 224 -16.70 -16.77 8.84
CA VAL A 224 -15.53 -17.66 8.85
C VAL A 224 -14.61 -17.36 7.66
N GLY A 225 -15.19 -17.22 6.46
CA GLY A 225 -14.44 -16.89 5.25
C GLY A 225 -13.67 -15.57 5.39
N LEU A 226 -14.29 -14.52 5.95
CA LEU A 226 -13.62 -13.24 6.22
C LEU A 226 -12.47 -13.41 7.22
N GLY A 227 -12.66 -14.24 8.26
CA GLY A 227 -11.61 -14.54 9.22
C GLY A 227 -10.42 -15.28 8.57
N ILE A 228 -10.68 -16.32 7.76
CA ILE A 228 -9.65 -17.06 7.02
C ILE A 228 -8.89 -16.12 6.08
N LEU A 229 -9.62 -15.36 5.27
CA LEU A 229 -9.04 -14.39 4.33
C LEU A 229 -8.14 -13.38 5.04
N SER A 230 -8.59 -12.89 6.20
CA SER A 230 -7.82 -11.92 7.00
C SER A 230 -6.56 -12.55 7.58
N GLY A 231 -6.63 -13.78 8.08
CA GLY A 231 -5.46 -14.51 8.59
C GLY A 231 -4.41 -14.74 7.50
N VAL A 232 -4.81 -15.18 6.32
CA VAL A 232 -3.92 -15.37 5.17
C VAL A 232 -3.29 -14.02 4.74
N THR A 233 -4.11 -12.98 4.61
CA THR A 233 -3.63 -11.67 4.16
C THR A 233 -2.64 -11.05 5.15
N MET A 234 -2.84 -11.25 6.45
CA MET A 234 -1.92 -10.80 7.51
C MET A 234 -0.54 -11.44 7.44
N VAL A 235 -0.43 -12.70 6.99
CA VAL A 235 0.89 -13.34 6.80
C VAL A 235 1.67 -12.66 5.68
N ILE A 236 0.99 -12.24 4.62
CA ILE A 236 1.62 -11.52 3.51
C ILE A 236 1.94 -10.07 3.91
N ARG A 237 0.97 -9.41 4.56
CA ARG A 237 1.06 -8.01 4.98
C ARG A 237 0.28 -7.77 6.28
N PRO A 238 0.94 -7.72 7.45
CA PRO A 238 0.26 -7.61 8.75
C PRO A 238 -0.67 -6.39 8.90
N THR A 239 -0.36 -5.30 8.20
CA THR A 239 -1.15 -4.06 8.23
C THR A 239 -2.58 -4.19 7.67
N THR A 240 -2.88 -5.26 6.95
CA THR A 240 -4.23 -5.53 6.42
C THR A 240 -5.27 -5.78 7.52
N ILE A 241 -4.84 -6.07 8.75
CA ILE A 241 -5.71 -6.17 9.94
C ILE A 241 -6.47 -4.87 10.22
N ILE A 242 -5.96 -3.72 9.74
CA ILE A 242 -6.60 -2.40 9.93
C ILE A 242 -8.01 -2.38 9.34
N VAL A 243 -8.24 -3.07 8.23
CA VAL A 243 -9.58 -3.24 7.63
C VAL A 243 -10.52 -3.94 8.63
N MET A 244 -10.04 -4.98 9.31
CA MET A 244 -10.84 -5.72 10.30
C MET A 244 -11.08 -4.90 11.56
N ILE A 245 -10.08 -4.15 12.04
CA ILE A 245 -10.25 -3.25 13.19
C ILE A 245 -11.32 -2.20 12.89
N ALA A 246 -11.30 -1.61 11.70
CA ALA A 246 -12.32 -0.65 11.26
C ALA A 246 -13.71 -1.30 11.19
N PHE A 247 -13.80 -2.52 10.67
CA PHE A 247 -15.03 -3.29 10.60
C PHE A 247 -15.61 -3.59 12.00
N TRP A 248 -14.81 -4.09 12.92
CA TRP A 248 -15.24 -4.36 14.29
C TRP A 248 -15.66 -3.10 15.03
N ALA A 249 -14.95 -1.99 14.84
CA ALA A 249 -15.31 -0.71 15.45
C ALA A 249 -16.70 -0.23 14.99
N VAL A 250 -17.02 -0.32 13.69
CA VAL A 250 -18.35 0.05 13.19
C VAL A 250 -19.43 -0.89 13.75
N LEU A 251 -19.20 -2.19 13.79
CA LEU A 251 -20.13 -3.16 14.38
C LEU A 251 -20.38 -2.88 15.86
N PHE A 252 -19.33 -2.55 16.62
CA PHE A 252 -19.45 -2.18 18.03
C PHE A 252 -20.40 -0.99 18.24
N PHE A 253 -20.22 0.06 17.44
CA PHE A 253 -21.04 1.28 17.55
C PHE A 253 -22.46 1.15 16.97
N ARG A 254 -22.79 0.03 16.33
CA ARG A 254 -24.21 -0.30 15.99
C ARG A 254 -25.08 -0.59 17.20
N GLY A 255 -24.49 -0.98 18.32
CA GLY A 255 -25.19 -1.23 19.58
C GLY A 255 -25.89 -2.59 19.68
N ASN A 256 -25.81 -3.43 18.66
CA ASN A 256 -26.28 -4.82 18.76
C ASN A 256 -25.17 -5.75 19.27
N TRP A 257 -25.07 -5.83 20.58
CA TRP A 257 -24.02 -6.56 21.27
C TRP A 257 -23.98 -8.07 20.98
N LYS A 258 -25.14 -8.70 20.78
CA LYS A 258 -25.22 -10.13 20.44
C LYS A 258 -24.61 -10.39 19.05
N ALA A 259 -25.00 -9.61 18.06
CA ALA A 259 -24.46 -9.73 16.72
C ALA A 259 -22.97 -9.34 16.66
N PHE A 260 -22.60 -8.26 17.35
CA PHE A 260 -21.19 -7.86 17.47
C PHE A 260 -20.36 -8.98 18.11
N GLY A 261 -20.77 -9.51 19.26
CA GLY A 261 -20.06 -10.58 19.96
C GLY A 261 -19.90 -11.82 19.08
N LYS A 262 -20.96 -12.26 18.39
CA LYS A 262 -20.91 -13.39 17.46
C LYS A 262 -19.90 -13.15 16.32
N VAL A 263 -20.03 -12.03 15.60
CA VAL A 263 -19.20 -11.73 14.42
C VAL A 263 -17.77 -11.46 14.81
N ALA A 264 -17.54 -10.62 15.83
CA ALA A 264 -16.19 -10.27 16.27
C ALA A 264 -15.45 -11.49 16.82
N THR A 265 -16.06 -12.28 17.72
CA THR A 265 -15.41 -13.46 18.30
C THR A 265 -15.01 -14.45 17.21
N VAL A 266 -15.92 -14.80 16.31
CA VAL A 266 -15.62 -15.79 15.26
C VAL A 266 -14.58 -15.28 14.28
N THR A 267 -14.66 -14.03 13.82
CA THR A 267 -13.64 -13.50 12.92
C THR A 267 -12.28 -13.36 13.61
N VAL A 268 -12.21 -12.90 14.87
CA VAL A 268 -10.96 -12.80 15.62
C VAL A 268 -10.32 -14.18 15.83
N MET A 269 -11.12 -15.15 16.29
CA MET A 269 -10.63 -16.52 16.52
C MET A 269 -10.14 -17.17 15.22
N THR A 270 -10.93 -17.07 14.14
CA THR A 270 -10.56 -17.65 12.85
C THR A 270 -9.32 -16.96 12.25
N THR A 271 -9.26 -15.62 12.30
CA THR A 271 -8.10 -14.84 11.86
C THR A 271 -6.86 -15.24 12.66
N GLY A 272 -6.99 -15.26 14.00
CA GLY A 272 -5.89 -15.62 14.90
C GLY A 272 -5.41 -17.05 14.69
N PHE A 273 -6.31 -18.00 14.53
CA PHE A 273 -5.97 -19.42 14.29
C PHE A 273 -5.23 -19.60 12.95
N VAL A 274 -5.74 -19.01 11.86
CA VAL A 274 -5.11 -19.12 10.54
C VAL A 274 -3.76 -18.39 10.52
N PHE A 275 -3.70 -17.17 11.08
CA PHE A 275 -2.45 -16.43 11.17
C PHE A 275 -1.41 -17.16 12.02
N ALA A 276 -1.79 -17.65 13.20
CA ALA A 276 -0.88 -18.39 14.08
C ALA A 276 -0.40 -19.68 13.42
N GLY A 277 -1.29 -20.45 12.79
CA GLY A 277 -0.93 -21.69 12.09
C GLY A 277 0.07 -21.46 10.96
N LEU A 278 -0.22 -20.50 10.07
CA LEU A 278 0.67 -20.17 8.97
C LEU A 278 2.00 -19.56 9.46
N ASN A 279 1.95 -18.66 10.44
CA ASN A 279 3.16 -18.06 11.00
C ASN A 279 4.03 -19.10 11.73
N THR A 280 3.41 -20.09 12.38
CA THR A 280 4.12 -21.22 12.97
C THR A 280 4.82 -22.05 11.90
N ALA A 281 4.14 -22.36 10.79
CA ALA A 281 4.74 -23.06 9.66
C ALA A 281 5.93 -22.28 9.07
N VAL A 282 5.77 -20.95 8.89
CA VAL A 282 6.86 -20.07 8.43
C VAL A 282 8.05 -20.07 9.39
N ASN A 283 7.80 -20.03 10.69
CA ASN A 283 8.87 -19.99 11.71
C ASN A 283 9.58 -21.34 11.92
N HIS A 284 8.96 -22.46 11.54
CA HIS A 284 9.53 -23.81 11.61
C HIS A 284 10.05 -24.33 10.27
N GLN A 285 10.11 -23.46 9.25
CA GLN A 285 10.70 -23.81 7.96
C GLN A 285 12.18 -24.22 8.11
N THR A 286 12.64 -25.14 7.28
CA THR A 286 14.01 -25.67 7.26
C THR A 286 14.80 -25.26 6.01
N VAL A 287 14.21 -24.45 5.14
CA VAL A 287 14.82 -24.04 3.86
C VAL A 287 16.04 -23.15 4.07
N VAL A 288 15.98 -22.30 5.10
CA VAL A 288 17.10 -21.42 5.50
C VAL A 288 17.23 -21.40 7.02
N PRO A 289 18.45 -21.56 7.58
CA PRO A 289 18.66 -21.43 9.01
C PRO A 289 18.35 -20.01 9.49
N ILE A 290 17.66 -19.88 10.63
CA ILE A 290 17.36 -18.58 11.25
C ILE A 290 18.01 -18.54 12.62
N LEU A 291 18.88 -17.55 12.83
CA LEU A 291 19.55 -17.32 14.11
C LEU A 291 18.58 -16.63 15.08
N LYS A 292 18.36 -17.25 16.24
CA LYS A 292 17.51 -16.70 17.31
C LYS A 292 18.40 -16.19 18.43
N LYS A 293 18.77 -14.90 18.38
CA LYS A 293 19.56 -14.24 19.43
C LYS A 293 18.84 -12.98 19.88
N ASP A 294 18.92 -12.66 21.17
CA ASP A 294 18.31 -11.48 21.75
C ASP A 294 18.88 -10.19 21.13
N GLY A 295 17.99 -9.30 20.73
CA GLY A 295 18.36 -8.04 20.07
C GLY A 295 18.90 -8.16 18.65
N LEU A 296 18.82 -9.35 18.02
CA LEU A 296 19.19 -9.55 16.61
C LEU A 296 18.05 -9.20 15.66
N ALA A 297 16.83 -9.66 15.93
CA ALA A 297 15.67 -9.45 15.08
C ALA A 297 15.03 -8.09 15.28
N LYS A 298 14.63 -7.46 14.19
CA LYS A 298 13.83 -6.23 14.21
C LYS A 298 12.41 -6.55 14.69
N GLY A 299 12.02 -5.93 15.79
CA GLY A 299 10.68 -6.07 16.38
C GLY A 299 9.78 -4.83 16.08
N PRO A 300 8.49 -4.89 16.46
CA PRO A 300 7.54 -3.80 16.20
C PRO A 300 7.96 -2.43 16.76
N LEU A 301 8.59 -2.38 17.93
CA LEU A 301 9.08 -1.13 18.53
C LEU A 301 10.14 -0.45 17.67
N LEU A 302 10.94 -1.22 16.93
CA LEU A 302 11.94 -0.65 16.04
C LEU A 302 11.30 0.19 14.93
N PHE A 303 10.14 -0.23 14.43
CA PHE A 303 9.42 0.53 13.41
C PHE A 303 8.83 1.84 13.97
N ILE A 304 8.49 1.90 15.27
CA ILE A 304 8.14 3.16 15.94
C ILE A 304 9.37 4.07 15.98
N ASN A 305 10.54 3.54 16.37
CA ASN A 305 11.78 4.31 16.34
C ASN A 305 12.14 4.80 14.94
N LEU A 306 11.99 3.94 13.92
CA LEU A 306 12.17 4.30 12.52
C LEU A 306 11.20 5.43 12.10
N GLY A 307 9.94 5.36 12.54
CA GLY A 307 8.93 6.38 12.32
C GLY A 307 9.24 7.74 12.94
N LEU A 308 10.12 7.78 13.93
CA LEU A 308 10.61 9.00 14.59
C LEU A 308 11.93 9.54 14.00
N THR A 309 12.50 8.91 12.98
CA THR A 309 13.63 9.49 12.25
C THR A 309 13.18 10.68 11.41
N ASP A 310 14.10 11.51 10.96
CA ASP A 310 13.85 12.79 10.27
C ASP A 310 12.77 12.71 9.17
N MET A 311 12.85 11.68 8.31
CA MET A 311 11.89 11.44 7.21
C MET A 311 10.87 10.34 7.55
N GLY A 312 10.92 9.76 8.77
CA GLY A 312 10.09 8.63 9.16
C GLY A 312 10.49 7.27 8.58
N HIS A 313 11.60 7.18 7.87
CA HIS A 313 12.12 5.93 7.27
C HIS A 313 13.64 5.93 7.07
N ASN A 314 14.38 6.80 7.74
CA ASN A 314 15.84 6.85 7.66
C ASN A 314 16.49 5.73 8.49
N GLN A 315 16.93 4.67 7.78
CA GLN A 315 17.55 3.49 8.40
C GLN A 315 18.95 3.79 8.99
N GLU A 316 19.67 4.75 8.45
CA GLU A 316 21.00 5.15 8.90
C GLU A 316 20.89 5.91 10.21
N ASP A 317 20.07 6.98 10.26
CA ASP A 317 19.77 7.73 11.49
C ASP A 317 19.26 6.81 12.60
N MET A 318 18.34 5.89 12.29
CA MET A 318 17.86 4.90 13.25
C MET A 318 18.99 4.04 13.81
N LYS A 319 19.90 3.57 12.96
CA LYS A 319 21.03 2.73 13.34
C LYS A 319 22.04 3.50 14.20
N GLU A 320 22.40 4.70 13.80
CA GLU A 320 23.33 5.57 14.53
C GLU A 320 22.81 5.89 15.93
N GLY A 321 21.55 6.26 16.06
CA GLY A 321 20.92 6.49 17.36
C GLY A 321 20.95 5.26 18.29
N LEU A 322 20.79 4.06 17.74
CA LEU A 322 20.85 2.83 18.53
C LEU A 322 22.30 2.43 18.87
N LEU A 323 23.28 2.69 18.01
CA LEU A 323 24.67 2.40 18.28
C LEU A 323 25.22 3.17 19.47
N ALA A 324 24.59 4.30 19.85
CA ALA A 324 24.93 5.01 21.07
C ALA A 324 24.77 4.19 22.35
N TYR A 325 23.96 3.12 22.32
CA TYR A 325 23.71 2.22 23.46
C TYR A 325 24.54 0.92 23.38
N ILE A 326 25.47 0.82 22.45
CA ILE A 326 26.34 -0.36 22.27
C ILE A 326 27.78 0.06 22.55
N ASP A 327 28.48 -0.77 23.32
CA ASP A 327 29.93 -0.59 23.61
C ASP A 327 30.73 -0.48 22.30
N GLU A 328 31.72 0.37 22.26
CA GLU A 328 32.43 0.71 21.02
C GLU A 328 33.10 -0.50 20.37
N ASP A 329 33.70 -1.36 21.18
CA ASP A 329 34.34 -2.61 20.76
C ASP A 329 33.38 -3.62 20.11
N LYS A 330 32.07 -3.53 20.46
CA LYS A 330 31.02 -4.42 19.96
C LYS A 330 30.21 -3.83 18.79
N ARG A 331 30.42 -2.55 18.44
CA ARG A 331 29.58 -1.88 17.39
C ARG A 331 29.66 -2.55 16.02
N SER A 332 30.81 -3.16 15.68
CA SER A 332 31.01 -3.89 14.43
C SER A 332 30.46 -5.31 14.43
N ASP A 333 30.16 -5.88 15.61
CA ASP A 333 29.61 -7.24 15.70
C ASP A 333 28.17 -7.26 15.11
N TYR A 334 27.92 -8.24 14.26
CA TYR A 334 26.61 -8.49 13.69
C TYR A 334 25.52 -8.76 14.76
N ASN A 335 25.90 -9.43 15.85
CA ASN A 335 25.04 -9.85 16.94
C ASN A 335 25.22 -9.00 18.22
N ASN A 336 25.51 -7.73 18.08
CA ASN A 336 25.77 -6.81 19.19
C ASN A 336 24.56 -6.45 20.08
N GLY A 337 23.39 -7.01 19.80
CA GLY A 337 22.18 -6.71 20.56
C GLY A 337 21.55 -5.35 20.22
N LEU A 338 21.85 -4.79 19.06
CA LEU A 338 21.40 -3.46 18.62
C LEU A 338 19.88 -3.26 18.80
N PHE A 339 19.08 -4.26 18.48
CA PHE A 339 17.62 -4.19 18.52
C PHE A 339 17.00 -4.70 19.84
N LYS A 340 17.78 -4.77 20.92
CA LYS A 340 17.22 -5.06 22.24
C LYS A 340 16.13 -4.08 22.60
N LYS A 341 15.04 -4.59 23.18
CA LYS A 341 13.85 -3.78 23.54
C LYS A 341 14.22 -2.57 24.39
N GLU A 342 15.16 -2.73 25.32
CA GLU A 342 15.62 -1.66 26.22
C GLU A 342 16.29 -0.54 25.44
N ASN A 343 17.18 -0.86 24.49
CA ASN A 343 17.89 0.14 23.66
C ASN A 343 16.90 0.89 22.76
N VAL A 344 16.01 0.15 22.07
CA VAL A 344 14.99 0.73 21.22
C VAL A 344 14.06 1.67 22.03
N MET A 345 13.67 1.24 23.23
CA MET A 345 12.80 2.08 24.07
C MET A 345 13.50 3.33 24.61
N LYS A 346 14.80 3.23 24.96
CA LYS A 346 15.61 4.39 25.34
C LYS A 346 15.66 5.40 24.18
N GLU A 347 15.92 4.93 22.96
CA GLU A 347 16.00 5.77 21.78
C GLU A 347 14.67 6.44 21.43
N ILE A 348 13.55 5.70 21.49
CA ILE A 348 12.20 6.28 21.31
C ILE A 348 11.97 7.41 22.31
N LYS A 349 12.27 7.19 23.59
CA LYS A 349 12.10 8.22 24.64
C LYS A 349 13.00 9.44 24.39
N ARG A 350 14.26 9.23 23.96
CA ARG A 350 15.18 10.31 23.60
C ARG A 350 14.62 11.16 22.48
N ARG A 351 14.20 10.54 21.35
CA ARG A 351 13.64 11.23 20.19
C ARG A 351 12.36 11.99 20.54
N LEU A 352 11.44 11.38 21.28
CA LEU A 352 10.22 12.06 21.71
C LEU A 352 10.50 13.27 22.61
N LYS A 353 11.52 13.18 23.48
CA LYS A 353 11.96 14.31 24.33
C LYS A 353 12.58 15.43 23.48
N GLU A 354 13.38 15.10 22.48
CA GLU A 354 14.00 16.09 21.57
C GLU A 354 12.97 16.82 20.73
N TYR A 355 11.99 16.10 20.18
CA TYR A 355 10.91 16.75 19.44
C TYR A 355 10.08 17.67 20.32
N GLY A 356 9.78 17.27 21.53
CA GLY A 356 8.73 17.91 22.33
C GLY A 356 7.37 17.90 21.62
N PRO A 357 6.32 18.46 22.20
CA PRO A 357 4.98 18.40 21.62
C PRO A 357 4.86 19.10 20.26
N LEU A 358 5.41 20.31 20.12
CA LEU A 358 5.32 21.10 18.88
C LEU A 358 6.19 20.52 17.76
N GLY A 359 7.42 20.08 18.10
CA GLY A 359 8.30 19.44 17.13
C GLY A 359 7.72 18.12 16.62
N LEU A 360 7.05 17.34 17.49
CA LEU A 360 6.37 16.12 17.09
C LEU A 360 5.21 16.38 16.11
N ILE A 361 4.42 17.43 16.33
CA ILE A 361 3.37 17.85 15.40
C ILE A 361 3.98 18.24 14.05
N GLY A 362 5.07 19.02 14.04
CA GLY A 362 5.80 19.40 12.84
C GLY A 362 6.36 18.18 12.10
N HIS A 363 6.93 17.21 12.83
CA HIS A 363 7.42 15.96 12.28
C HIS A 363 6.29 15.12 11.62
N ILE A 364 5.16 14.98 12.30
CA ILE A 364 3.97 14.29 11.77
C ILE A 364 3.49 14.95 10.48
N TYR A 365 3.38 16.28 10.49
CA TYR A 365 2.97 17.04 9.30
C TYR A 365 3.92 16.82 8.12
N TYR A 366 5.24 16.95 8.35
CA TYR A 366 6.26 16.74 7.32
C TYR A 366 6.24 15.31 6.78
N LYS A 367 6.22 14.32 7.68
CA LYS A 367 6.16 12.90 7.31
C LYS A 367 4.89 12.56 6.52
N GLN A 368 3.75 13.11 6.91
CA GLN A 368 2.52 12.94 6.14
C GLN A 368 2.61 13.60 4.77
N SER A 369 3.22 14.79 4.65
CA SER A 369 3.46 15.44 3.36
C SER A 369 4.20 14.52 2.40
N LEU A 370 5.29 13.89 2.84
CA LEU A 370 6.04 12.92 2.05
C LEU A 370 5.22 11.66 1.70
N THR A 371 4.32 11.25 2.60
CA THR A 371 3.51 10.05 2.42
C THR A 371 2.43 10.24 1.34
N VAL A 372 1.89 11.44 1.16
CA VAL A 372 0.74 11.69 0.27
C VAL A 372 1.10 12.48 -0.99
N ALA A 373 2.40 12.75 -1.23
CA ALA A 373 2.85 13.73 -2.22
C ALA A 373 2.56 13.30 -3.68
N GLU A 374 2.97 12.09 -4.07
CA GLU A 374 3.17 11.75 -5.46
C GLU A 374 2.25 10.66 -6.03
N GLY A 375 1.74 10.88 -7.22
CA GLY A 375 0.86 9.97 -7.93
C GLY A 375 1.55 8.75 -8.54
N THR A 376 2.88 8.74 -8.61
CA THR A 376 3.66 7.56 -9.00
C THR A 376 3.77 6.53 -7.88
N LEU A 377 3.24 6.84 -6.70
CA LEU A 377 3.25 5.99 -5.50
C LEU A 377 4.68 5.64 -5.04
N GLY A 378 5.65 6.54 -5.21
CA GLY A 378 7.04 6.31 -4.82
C GLY A 378 7.76 5.26 -5.67
N TRP A 379 7.35 5.10 -6.94
CA TRP A 379 8.09 4.24 -7.86
C TRP A 379 9.54 4.71 -7.98
N LEU A 380 10.46 3.81 -7.79
CA LEU A 380 11.90 4.09 -7.90
C LEU A 380 12.57 2.98 -8.70
N TYR A 381 13.00 3.33 -9.90
CA TYR A 381 13.76 2.45 -10.78
C TYR A 381 14.90 3.26 -11.40
N ARG A 382 16.12 2.72 -11.39
CA ARG A 382 17.27 3.27 -12.12
C ARG A 382 17.68 2.30 -13.21
N ASP A 383 18.17 2.82 -14.31
CA ASP A 383 18.65 2.01 -15.42
C ASP A 383 19.83 1.13 -14.97
N VAL A 384 19.95 -0.06 -15.56
CA VAL A 384 20.93 -1.09 -15.21
C VAL A 384 22.37 -0.58 -15.40
N GLU A 385 22.58 0.40 -16.28
CA GLU A 385 23.86 1.07 -16.52
C GLU A 385 24.53 1.62 -15.25
N TYR A 386 23.73 1.94 -14.22
CA TYR A 386 24.22 2.52 -12.96
C TYR A 386 24.45 1.51 -11.83
N GLU A 387 24.25 0.22 -12.12
CA GLU A 387 24.44 -0.84 -11.11
C GLU A 387 25.72 -1.62 -11.36
N LYS A 388 26.52 -1.81 -10.30
CA LYS A 388 27.77 -2.57 -10.36
C LYS A 388 27.54 -4.06 -10.68
N THR A 389 26.45 -4.64 -10.20
CA THR A 389 26.10 -6.05 -10.38
C THR A 389 24.60 -6.21 -10.57
N PRO A 390 24.06 -5.82 -11.73
CA PRO A 390 22.65 -5.96 -12.00
C PRO A 390 22.32 -7.44 -12.20
N TYR A 391 21.14 -7.87 -11.68
CA TYR A 391 20.56 -9.11 -12.14
C TYR A 391 19.74 -8.82 -13.39
N ILE A 392 20.18 -9.36 -14.50
CA ILE A 392 19.44 -9.32 -15.77
C ILE A 392 18.89 -10.72 -15.99
N ASN A 393 17.58 -10.84 -16.20
CA ASN A 393 17.00 -12.13 -16.53
C ASN A 393 17.60 -12.61 -17.86
N PRO A 394 18.18 -13.82 -17.91
CA PRO A 394 18.84 -14.35 -19.11
C PRO A 394 17.96 -14.37 -20.35
N LEU A 395 16.63 -14.45 -20.20
CA LEU A 395 15.68 -14.42 -21.31
C LEU A 395 15.53 -13.01 -21.94
N TYR A 396 15.91 -11.95 -21.22
CA TYR A 396 15.81 -10.57 -21.72
C TYR A 396 17.05 -10.08 -22.46
N ALA A 397 18.22 -10.46 -22.01
CA ALA A 397 19.48 -9.89 -22.47
C ALA A 397 19.64 -9.86 -24.01
N PRO A 398 19.25 -10.91 -24.77
CA PRO A 398 19.32 -10.90 -26.23
C PRO A 398 18.29 -9.99 -26.90
N LEU A 399 17.10 -9.81 -26.29
CA LEU A 399 15.96 -9.14 -26.93
C LEU A 399 15.92 -7.63 -26.67
N THR A 400 16.52 -7.16 -25.55
CA THR A 400 16.23 -5.81 -25.04
C THR A 400 17.40 -4.88 -25.00
N LYS A 401 18.65 -5.37 -24.90
CA LYS A 401 19.83 -4.53 -24.66
C LYS A 401 20.05 -3.43 -25.71
N ASN A 402 19.77 -3.72 -26.98
CA ASN A 402 19.97 -2.81 -28.12
C ASN A 402 18.67 -2.45 -28.86
N ASN A 403 17.50 -2.79 -28.31
CA ASN A 403 16.22 -2.52 -28.96
C ASN A 403 15.78 -1.07 -28.65
N GLY A 404 15.55 -0.26 -29.67
CA GLY A 404 15.11 1.13 -29.54
C GLY A 404 13.78 1.30 -28.81
N LEU A 405 12.82 0.40 -29.02
CA LEU A 405 11.53 0.39 -28.33
C LEU A 405 11.73 0.14 -26.81
N ALA A 406 12.54 -0.85 -26.47
CA ALA A 406 12.81 -1.16 -25.07
C ALA A 406 13.51 0.01 -24.36
N LYS A 407 14.48 0.66 -25.02
CA LYS A 407 15.12 1.88 -24.50
C LYS A 407 14.11 3.00 -24.33
N TRP A 408 13.21 3.22 -25.28
CA TRP A 408 12.15 4.23 -25.19
C TRP A 408 11.22 3.94 -24.01
N VAL A 409 10.74 2.69 -23.85
CA VAL A 409 9.87 2.31 -22.73
C VAL A 409 10.57 2.54 -21.38
N ARG A 410 11.82 2.12 -21.24
CA ARG A 410 12.59 2.35 -20.02
C ARG A 410 12.72 3.85 -19.71
N THR A 411 13.07 4.65 -20.70
CA THR A 411 13.31 6.09 -20.54
C THR A 411 12.05 6.85 -20.13
N TYR A 412 10.89 6.55 -20.69
CA TYR A 412 9.66 7.31 -20.45
C TYR A 412 8.78 6.79 -19.33
N PHE A 413 8.83 5.49 -19.01
CA PHE A 413 7.89 4.88 -18.07
C PHE A 413 8.54 4.24 -16.84
N LEU A 414 9.83 3.96 -16.87
CA LEU A 414 10.49 3.20 -15.81
C LEU A 414 11.57 3.99 -15.07
N SER A 415 12.53 4.56 -15.79
CA SER A 415 13.76 5.10 -15.21
C SER A 415 13.56 6.48 -14.61
N THR A 416 13.43 6.54 -13.30
CA THR A 416 13.14 7.76 -12.53
C THR A 416 14.26 8.80 -12.55
N ASP A 417 15.48 8.42 -12.97
CA ASP A 417 16.65 9.27 -13.15
C ASP A 417 16.73 9.90 -14.55
N ARG A 418 15.84 9.51 -15.48
CA ARG A 418 15.79 10.10 -16.82
C ARG A 418 14.81 11.29 -16.86
N PRO A 419 15.19 12.41 -17.47
CA PRO A 419 14.32 13.61 -17.54
C PRO A 419 12.96 13.34 -18.19
N GLN A 420 12.90 12.40 -19.14
CA GLN A 420 11.66 12.06 -19.87
C GLN A 420 10.63 11.35 -18.98
N TYR A 421 11.05 10.71 -17.89
CA TYR A 421 10.15 10.10 -16.93
C TYR A 421 9.17 11.14 -16.31
N LYS A 422 9.54 12.40 -16.26
CA LYS A 422 8.70 13.49 -15.78
C LYS A 422 7.36 13.64 -16.52
N TYR A 423 7.29 13.22 -17.78
CA TYR A 423 6.02 13.23 -18.52
C TYR A 423 5.03 12.22 -17.95
N TYR A 424 5.52 11.00 -17.64
CA TYR A 424 4.70 9.97 -16.99
C TYR A 424 4.31 10.37 -15.58
N GLU A 425 5.25 10.89 -14.81
CA GLU A 425 5.06 11.40 -13.46
C GLU A 425 3.99 12.51 -13.45
N PHE A 426 4.05 13.45 -14.41
CA PHE A 426 3.07 14.52 -14.55
C PHE A 426 1.64 13.98 -14.75
N VAL A 427 1.46 13.01 -15.65
CA VAL A 427 0.13 12.40 -15.89
C VAL A 427 -0.39 11.71 -14.62
N LYS A 428 0.46 10.97 -13.91
CA LYS A 428 0.10 10.32 -12.65
C LYS A 428 -0.27 11.35 -11.58
N GLN A 429 0.46 12.47 -11.52
CA GLN A 429 0.19 13.54 -10.57
C GLN A 429 -1.15 14.24 -10.83
N LEU A 430 -1.54 14.45 -12.08
CA LEU A 430 -2.87 14.99 -12.41
C LEU A 430 -3.99 14.05 -11.88
N ILE A 431 -3.84 12.75 -12.10
CA ILE A 431 -4.80 11.75 -11.58
C ILE A 431 -4.84 11.80 -10.05
N TRP A 432 -3.68 11.92 -9.40
CA TRP A 432 -3.54 11.99 -7.95
C TRP A 432 -4.20 13.23 -7.35
N ILE A 433 -4.07 14.39 -8.02
CA ILE A 433 -4.77 15.64 -7.63
C ILE A 433 -6.28 15.45 -7.72
N VAL A 434 -6.80 14.85 -8.81
CA VAL A 434 -8.24 14.58 -8.94
C VAL A 434 -8.72 13.62 -7.87
N LEU A 435 -7.94 12.58 -7.54
CA LEU A 435 -8.23 11.66 -6.46
C LEU A 435 -8.28 12.37 -5.11
N SER A 436 -7.29 13.20 -4.79
CA SER A 436 -7.23 13.94 -3.54
C SER A 436 -8.37 14.97 -3.41
N ALA A 437 -8.78 15.60 -4.51
CA ALA A 437 -9.99 16.42 -4.56
C ALA A 437 -11.26 15.59 -4.29
N GLY A 438 -11.30 14.35 -4.79
CA GLY A 438 -12.38 13.40 -4.49
C GLY A 438 -12.44 13.03 -3.01
N LEU A 439 -11.28 12.76 -2.38
CA LEU A 439 -11.19 12.52 -0.93
C LEU A 439 -11.72 13.73 -0.15
N LEU A 440 -11.28 14.93 -0.48
CA LEU A 440 -11.76 16.16 0.14
C LEU A 440 -13.29 16.31 -0.03
N GLY A 441 -13.80 16.08 -1.24
CA GLY A 441 -15.24 16.14 -1.55
C GLY A 441 -16.09 15.15 -0.75
N ALA A 442 -15.54 13.97 -0.43
CA ALA A 442 -16.22 12.96 0.37
C ALA A 442 -16.48 13.44 1.81
N TYR A 443 -15.51 14.11 2.42
CA TYR A 443 -15.64 14.63 3.79
C TYR A 443 -16.38 15.97 3.88
N LEU A 444 -16.35 16.79 2.84
CA LEU A 444 -17.19 18.01 2.75
C LEU A 444 -18.69 17.67 2.67
N LYS A 445 -19.03 16.59 1.96
CA LYS A 445 -20.42 16.12 1.75
C LYS A 445 -20.80 14.97 2.69
N ARG A 446 -20.11 14.83 3.80
CA ARG A 446 -20.17 13.68 4.73
C ARG A 446 -21.59 13.15 4.94
N ARG A 447 -21.72 11.83 4.95
CA ARG A 447 -22.90 11.11 5.39
C ARG A 447 -22.52 10.16 6.51
N ASP A 448 -23.39 10.04 7.51
CA ASP A 448 -23.22 9.11 8.63
C ASP A 448 -23.83 7.74 8.26
N THR A 449 -23.23 7.06 7.29
CA THR A 449 -23.58 5.67 6.95
C THR A 449 -22.50 4.73 7.47
N ASP A 450 -22.89 3.51 7.87
CA ASP A 450 -21.92 2.53 8.37
C ASP A 450 -20.86 2.15 7.33
N ALA A 451 -21.24 2.09 6.04
CA ALA A 451 -20.30 1.84 4.96
C ALA A 451 -19.25 2.98 4.83
N PHE A 452 -19.68 4.24 4.90
CA PHE A 452 -18.76 5.38 4.84
C PHE A 452 -17.90 5.47 6.10
N ASN A 453 -18.48 5.25 7.29
CA ASN A 453 -17.75 5.21 8.55
C ASN A 453 -16.69 4.11 8.57
N PHE A 454 -17.02 2.93 8.04
CA PHE A 454 -16.06 1.81 7.90
C PHE A 454 -14.88 2.18 7.00
N LEU A 455 -15.15 2.70 5.80
CA LEU A 455 -14.10 3.10 4.88
C LEU A 455 -13.26 4.25 5.45
N SER A 456 -13.90 5.23 6.11
CA SER A 456 -13.20 6.34 6.76
C SER A 456 -12.27 5.86 7.88
N LEU A 457 -12.72 4.93 8.72
CA LEU A 457 -11.87 4.32 9.75
C LEU A 457 -10.73 3.50 9.15
N ALA A 458 -10.97 2.76 8.06
CA ALA A 458 -9.93 1.99 7.40
C ALA A 458 -8.85 2.90 6.79
N VAL A 459 -9.23 4.04 6.19
CA VAL A 459 -8.27 5.05 5.69
C VAL A 459 -7.56 5.73 6.85
N PHE A 460 -8.29 6.18 7.87
CA PHE A 460 -7.71 6.80 9.07
C PHE A 460 -6.71 5.88 9.76
N GLY A 461 -7.08 4.62 9.98
CA GLY A 461 -6.22 3.62 10.61
C GLY A 461 -4.95 3.36 9.80
N GLY A 462 -5.04 3.34 8.47
CA GLY A 462 -3.89 3.23 7.58
C GLY A 462 -2.94 4.43 7.70
N LEU A 463 -3.47 5.65 7.66
CA LEU A 463 -2.67 6.87 7.82
C LEU A 463 -2.07 6.97 9.23
N LEU A 464 -2.82 6.62 10.27
CA LEU A 464 -2.35 6.59 11.65
C LEU A 464 -1.22 5.57 11.83
N PHE A 465 -1.37 4.37 11.25
CA PHE A 465 -0.31 3.37 11.24
C PHE A 465 0.99 3.92 10.62
N LEU A 466 0.90 4.53 9.45
CA LEU A 466 2.06 5.12 8.78
C LEU A 466 2.66 6.29 9.59
N THR A 467 1.81 7.04 10.28
CA THR A 467 2.26 8.13 11.16
C THR A 467 3.07 7.61 12.36
N ILE A 468 2.69 6.47 12.92
CA ILE A 468 3.34 5.92 14.13
C ILE A 468 4.56 5.07 13.78
N PHE A 469 4.38 4.09 12.89
CA PHE A 469 5.38 3.04 12.70
C PHE A 469 6.40 3.36 11.60
N GLU A 470 5.94 3.75 10.45
CA GLU A 470 6.77 3.99 9.27
C GLU A 470 5.99 4.90 8.33
N GLY A 471 6.62 5.77 7.62
CA GLY A 471 5.93 6.67 6.72
C GLY A 471 6.93 7.48 5.91
N GLY A 472 6.51 8.65 5.43
CA GLY A 472 7.38 9.51 4.65
C GLY A 472 7.69 8.96 3.25
N LYS A 473 6.91 7.98 2.75
CA LYS A 473 6.95 7.48 1.36
C LYS A 473 5.58 7.13 0.87
N THR A 474 5.22 7.61 -0.31
CA THR A 474 3.91 7.36 -0.91
C THR A 474 3.69 5.88 -1.23
N ARG A 475 4.74 5.10 -1.46
CA ARG A 475 4.67 3.65 -1.66
C ARG A 475 3.90 2.92 -0.55
N TYR A 476 4.02 3.36 0.68
CA TYR A 476 3.33 2.71 1.80
C TYR A 476 1.82 2.85 1.76
N LEU A 477 1.27 3.77 0.94
CA LEU A 477 -0.17 3.89 0.72
C LEU A 477 -0.74 2.78 -0.17
N ILE A 478 0.07 2.04 -0.94
CA ILE A 478 -0.42 1.02 -1.90
C ILE A 478 -1.33 0.01 -1.19
N GLN A 479 -0.97 -0.44 0.00
CA GLN A 479 -1.77 -1.38 0.78
C GLN A 479 -3.11 -0.82 1.29
N PHE A 480 -3.25 0.51 1.32
CA PHE A 480 -4.48 1.21 1.72
C PHE A 480 -5.21 1.83 0.53
N LEU A 481 -4.67 1.66 -0.67
CA LEU A 481 -5.22 2.26 -1.88
C LEU A 481 -6.66 1.81 -2.18
N PRO A 482 -7.07 0.54 -2.02
CA PRO A 482 -8.44 0.12 -2.25
C PRO A 482 -9.48 0.97 -1.50
N GLN A 483 -9.34 1.18 -0.20
CA GLN A 483 -10.27 2.00 0.59
C GLN A 483 -10.15 3.49 0.28
N ILE A 484 -8.94 3.98 -0.02
CA ILE A 484 -8.71 5.38 -0.44
C ILE A 484 -9.46 5.67 -1.74
N LEU A 485 -9.38 4.79 -2.74
CA LEU A 485 -10.07 4.93 -4.02
C LEU A 485 -11.59 4.90 -3.87
N LEU A 486 -12.11 4.03 -2.99
CA LEU A 486 -13.54 3.98 -2.69
C LEU A 486 -14.02 5.31 -2.12
N VAL A 487 -13.35 5.85 -1.10
CA VAL A 487 -13.71 7.14 -0.49
C VAL A 487 -13.63 8.28 -1.50
N ALA A 488 -12.54 8.37 -2.27
CA ALA A 488 -12.36 9.41 -3.30
C ALA A 488 -13.47 9.36 -4.37
N SER A 489 -13.80 8.16 -4.84
CA SER A 489 -14.82 7.96 -5.87
C SER A 489 -16.22 8.27 -5.36
N ILE A 490 -16.54 7.96 -4.09
CA ILE A 490 -17.77 8.37 -3.43
C ILE A 490 -17.89 9.90 -3.41
N GLY A 491 -16.80 10.61 -3.09
CA GLY A 491 -16.77 12.07 -3.06
C GLY A 491 -17.03 12.71 -4.41
N LEU A 492 -16.44 12.15 -5.50
CA LEU A 492 -16.64 12.66 -6.86
C LEU A 492 -18.00 12.26 -7.47
N ALA A 493 -18.46 11.04 -7.23
CA ALA A 493 -19.73 10.57 -7.75
C ALA A 493 -20.94 11.31 -7.16
N GLY A 494 -20.77 11.85 -5.97
CA GLY A 494 -21.85 12.32 -5.13
C GLY A 494 -22.64 11.14 -4.56
N PHE A 495 -23.26 11.34 -3.41
CA PHE A 495 -24.19 10.36 -2.86
C PHE A 495 -25.50 10.48 -3.62
N THR A 496 -26.00 9.41 -4.22
CA THR A 496 -27.32 9.42 -4.84
C THR A 496 -28.41 9.50 -3.78
N LYS A 497 -29.50 10.23 -4.10
CA LYS A 497 -30.65 10.43 -3.20
C LYS A 497 -31.39 9.14 -2.75
N LYS A 498 -31.02 7.97 -3.28
CA LYS A 498 -31.74 6.68 -3.06
C LYS A 498 -31.35 5.89 -1.80
N GLU A 499 -30.48 6.40 -0.92
CA GLU A 499 -30.13 5.70 0.32
C GLU A 499 -30.90 6.21 1.55
N ASN A 500 -32.05 6.87 1.35
CA ASN A 500 -32.92 7.37 2.41
C ASN A 500 -34.23 6.54 2.56
N THR A 501 -34.18 5.25 2.28
CA THR A 501 -35.29 4.34 2.69
C THR A 501 -34.74 3.15 3.46
#